data_197f75bcb2413398e1c64674c6c0bbe9
#
_entry.id   197f75bcb2413398e1c64674c6c0bbe9
#
_cell.length_a   1.000
_cell.length_b   1.000
_cell.length_c   1.000
_cell.angle_alpha   90.00
_cell.angle_beta   90.00
_cell.angle_gamma   90.00
#
_symmetry.space_group_name_H-M   'P 1'
#
loop_
_entity.id
_entity.type
_entity.pdbx_description
1 polymer ?
#
loop_
_entity_poly.entity_id
_entity_poly.type
_entity_poly.pdbx_seq_one_letter_code
_entity_poly.pdbx_strand_id
1 'polypeptide(L)'
;MTTTRGRGQADRRTAEAFRALHHGPTPLVLPNAWDPVSARAIAEAGYPAIATSSGAVARVLGYDDGQLTPVAEMLEAVARIVRAVDVPVTADMEAGYGLDAKEFAERLVETGAVGCNLEDSLDDQLVDVERQADYLSAVRAAAGADLVINARVDSFITNGSVDEAVARGRAYRRAGADCVYPIAAPLDVLQRLATDIGGPLNAHAKPNGPTAADLIALGATRISYGTSLHNFTTDVLRELLPEL
;
A
#
# COMPACT_ATOMS: atom_id res chain seq x y z
N MET A 1 8.83 34.39 -8.35
CA MET A 1 7.36 34.18 -8.23
C MET A 1 7.12 32.69 -8.14
N THR A 2 7.04 32.18 -6.93
CA THR A 2 6.81 30.76 -6.66
C THR A 2 5.29 30.54 -6.70
N THR A 3 4.79 29.94 -7.76
CA THR A 3 3.39 29.54 -7.88
C THR A 3 3.09 28.52 -6.79
N THR A 4 2.38 28.89 -5.76
CA THR A 4 1.72 27.98 -4.81
C THR A 4 0.72 27.16 -5.61
N ARG A 5 1.13 25.95 -6.05
CA ARG A 5 0.20 24.93 -6.53
C ARG A 5 -0.73 24.60 -5.36
N GLY A 6 -2.04 24.60 -5.61
CA GLY A 6 -3.02 24.12 -4.65
C GLY A 6 -2.69 22.68 -4.27
N ARG A 7 -2.10 22.51 -3.09
CA ARG A 7 -1.73 21.22 -2.51
C ARG A 7 -3.01 20.58 -2.00
N GLY A 8 -3.49 19.51 -2.62
CA GLY A 8 -4.63 18.77 -2.11
C GLY A 8 -5.47 18.03 -3.15
N GLN A 9 -5.11 18.09 -4.43
CA GLN A 9 -5.77 17.32 -5.47
C GLN A 9 -4.72 16.43 -6.15
N ALA A 10 -5.00 15.12 -6.28
CA ALA A 10 -4.12 14.21 -7.00
C ALA A 10 -3.84 14.78 -8.40
N ASP A 11 -2.57 14.99 -8.72
CA ASP A 11 -2.17 15.39 -10.07
C ASP A 11 -2.06 14.12 -10.91
N ARG A 12 -2.87 14.00 -11.95
CA ARG A 12 -2.85 12.87 -12.91
C ARG A 12 -1.42 12.53 -13.38
N ARG A 13 -0.57 13.53 -13.60
CA ARG A 13 0.84 13.32 -13.98
C ARG A 13 1.63 12.63 -12.88
N THR A 14 1.32 12.92 -11.61
CA THR A 14 1.96 12.26 -10.47
C THR A 14 1.50 10.81 -10.36
N ALA A 15 0.22 10.51 -10.58
CA ALA A 15 -0.30 9.14 -10.63
C ALA A 15 0.30 8.33 -11.81
N GLU A 16 0.41 8.93 -13.00
CA GLU A 16 1.05 8.32 -14.17
C GLU A 16 2.55 8.04 -13.90
N ALA A 17 3.28 9.00 -13.32
CA ALA A 17 4.66 8.82 -12.94
C ALA A 17 4.82 7.70 -11.90
N PHE A 18 3.95 7.64 -10.89
CA PHE A 18 3.96 6.58 -9.89
C PHE A 18 3.64 5.21 -10.52
N ARG A 19 2.68 5.14 -11.44
CA ARG A 19 2.37 3.92 -12.19
C ARG A 19 3.58 3.44 -13.00
N ALA A 20 4.28 4.36 -13.67
CA ALA A 20 5.46 4.04 -14.47
C ALA A 20 6.59 3.42 -13.63
N LEU A 21 6.74 3.79 -12.35
CA LEU A 21 7.74 3.20 -11.44
C LEU A 21 7.53 1.68 -11.24
N HIS A 22 6.32 1.16 -11.39
CA HIS A 22 6.04 -0.28 -11.29
C HIS A 22 6.53 -1.08 -12.51
N HIS A 23 6.86 -0.41 -13.60
CA HIS A 23 7.29 -0.99 -14.87
C HIS A 23 8.72 -0.56 -15.28
N GLY A 24 9.39 0.17 -14.41
CA GLY A 24 10.77 0.61 -14.65
C GLY A 24 11.79 -0.52 -14.59
N PRO A 25 13.01 -0.29 -15.04
CA PRO A 25 14.10 -1.27 -14.96
C PRO A 25 14.58 -1.49 -13.51
N THR A 26 14.31 -0.52 -12.63
CA THR A 26 14.64 -0.61 -11.20
C THR A 26 13.39 -0.90 -10.41
N PRO A 27 13.37 -1.97 -9.62
CA PRO A 27 12.24 -2.29 -8.74
C PRO A 27 11.93 -1.16 -7.77
N LEU A 28 10.65 -0.99 -7.48
CA LEU A 28 10.14 0.09 -6.66
C LEU A 28 10.18 -0.29 -5.18
N VAL A 29 11.07 0.32 -4.41
CA VAL A 29 11.11 0.17 -2.95
C VAL A 29 10.33 1.32 -2.32
N LEU A 30 9.31 0.98 -1.52
CA LEU A 30 8.38 1.90 -0.86
C LEU A 30 8.43 1.71 0.66
N PRO A 31 9.27 2.45 1.38
CA PRO A 31 9.14 2.50 2.83
C PRO A 31 7.78 3.08 3.24
N ASN A 32 7.25 2.60 4.37
CA ASN A 32 5.94 3.01 4.86
C ASN A 32 6.07 4.10 5.93
N ALA A 33 5.37 5.21 5.70
CA ALA A 33 5.22 6.31 6.63
C ALA A 33 3.93 6.16 7.44
N TRP A 34 3.89 6.78 8.62
CA TRP A 34 2.72 6.81 9.51
C TRP A 34 2.37 8.22 9.99
N ASP A 35 3.25 9.20 9.74
CA ASP A 35 3.09 10.60 10.06
C ASP A 35 3.93 11.50 9.14
N PRO A 36 3.78 12.84 9.22
CA PRO A 36 4.58 13.77 8.42
C PRO A 36 6.08 13.71 8.69
N VAL A 37 6.52 13.28 9.87
CA VAL A 37 7.95 13.22 10.24
C VAL A 37 8.61 12.03 9.54
N SER A 38 8.01 10.85 9.66
CA SER A 38 8.48 9.64 8.98
C SER A 38 8.44 9.81 7.45
N ALA A 39 7.40 10.47 6.91
CA ALA A 39 7.31 10.74 5.47
C ALA A 39 8.46 11.63 4.97
N ARG A 40 8.78 12.72 5.70
CA ARG A 40 9.95 13.57 5.34
C ARG A 40 11.26 12.80 5.41
N ALA A 41 11.47 12.02 6.47
CA ALA A 41 12.68 11.22 6.60
C ALA A 41 12.88 10.25 5.42
N ILE A 42 11.80 9.62 4.95
CA ILE A 42 11.83 8.74 3.79
C ILE A 42 12.13 9.52 2.51
N ALA A 43 11.49 10.67 2.30
CA ALA A 43 11.72 11.52 1.12
C ALA A 43 13.15 12.06 1.08
N GLU A 44 13.68 12.52 2.22
CA GLU A 44 15.06 13.02 2.38
C GLU A 44 16.10 11.91 2.13
N ALA A 45 15.76 10.65 2.41
CA ALA A 45 16.59 9.50 2.07
C ALA A 45 16.61 9.17 0.56
N GLY A 46 15.83 9.90 -0.26
CA GLY A 46 15.86 9.81 -1.73
C GLY A 46 14.94 8.76 -2.34
N TYR A 47 13.98 8.22 -1.58
CA TYR A 47 12.99 7.29 -2.14
C TYR A 47 12.04 8.01 -3.09
N PRO A 48 11.75 7.40 -4.28
CA PRO A 48 10.98 8.06 -5.34
C PRO A 48 9.49 8.15 -5.05
N ALA A 49 8.99 7.40 -4.07
CA ALA A 49 7.61 7.41 -3.62
C ALA A 49 7.51 6.82 -2.20
N ILE A 50 6.38 7.00 -1.54
CA ILE A 50 6.13 6.60 -0.15
C ILE A 50 4.82 5.82 -0.10
N ALA A 51 4.78 4.73 0.68
CA ALA A 51 3.52 4.11 1.10
C ALA A 51 3.14 4.55 2.51
N THR A 52 1.86 4.57 2.87
CA THR A 52 1.46 4.60 4.27
C THR A 52 1.27 3.18 4.81
N SER A 53 1.09 3.06 6.12
CA SER A 53 0.69 1.82 6.78
C SER A 53 -0.52 2.10 7.64
N SER A 54 -1.66 1.44 7.37
CA SER A 54 -2.90 1.55 8.14
C SER A 54 -2.68 1.28 9.62
N GLY A 55 -2.07 0.14 9.96
CA GLY A 55 -1.82 -0.23 11.34
C GLY A 55 -0.83 0.69 12.08
N ALA A 56 0.15 1.28 11.38
CA ALA A 56 1.04 2.27 12.00
C ALA A 56 0.33 3.61 12.22
N VAL A 57 -0.46 4.07 11.24
CA VAL A 57 -1.29 5.28 11.37
C VAL A 57 -2.33 5.12 12.46
N ALA A 58 -3.05 3.98 12.51
CA ALA A 58 -4.03 3.68 13.55
C ALA A 58 -3.41 3.81 14.95
N ARG A 59 -2.25 3.19 15.19
CA ARG A 59 -1.54 3.28 16.49
C ARG A 59 -1.14 4.70 16.86
N VAL A 60 -0.69 5.51 15.91
CA VAL A 60 -0.37 6.93 16.15
C VAL A 60 -1.61 7.73 16.54
N LEU A 61 -2.77 7.37 15.99
CA LEU A 61 -4.05 7.98 16.32
C LEU A 61 -4.71 7.41 17.58
N GLY A 62 -4.16 6.32 18.15
CA GLY A 62 -4.66 5.68 19.38
C GLY A 62 -5.71 4.59 19.14
N TYR A 63 -5.75 4.03 17.92
CA TYR A 63 -6.61 2.93 17.53
C TYR A 63 -5.82 1.64 17.29
N ASP A 64 -6.49 0.51 17.35
CA ASP A 64 -5.98 -0.75 16.82
C ASP A 64 -6.20 -0.81 15.29
N ASP A 65 -5.46 -1.72 14.62
CA ASP A 65 -5.59 -2.02 13.19
C ASP A 65 -6.91 -2.75 12.90
N GLY A 66 -7.29 -2.90 11.63
CA GLY A 66 -8.49 -3.63 11.23
C GLY A 66 -9.72 -2.74 11.04
N GLN A 67 -9.53 -1.58 10.41
CA GLN A 67 -10.58 -0.59 10.10
C GLN A 67 -11.26 0.02 11.35
N LEU A 68 -10.61 -0.05 12.53
CA LEU A 68 -11.12 0.53 13.77
C LEU A 68 -10.91 2.04 13.85
N THR A 69 -9.99 2.59 13.06
CA THR A 69 -9.85 4.04 12.92
C THR A 69 -11.02 4.61 12.12
N PRO A 70 -11.73 5.64 12.61
CA PRO A 70 -12.73 6.31 11.80
C PRO A 70 -12.17 6.75 10.44
N VAL A 71 -12.83 6.42 9.34
CA VAL A 71 -12.33 6.69 7.98
C VAL A 71 -11.94 8.16 7.74
N ALA A 72 -12.64 9.10 8.36
CA ALA A 72 -12.33 10.52 8.27
C ALA A 72 -10.96 10.85 8.87
N GLU A 73 -10.59 10.22 10.00
CA GLU A 73 -9.31 10.41 10.66
C GLU A 73 -8.17 9.74 9.88
N MET A 74 -8.42 8.55 9.30
CA MET A 74 -7.46 7.88 8.43
C MET A 74 -7.15 8.74 7.19
N LEU A 75 -8.17 9.23 6.49
CA LEU A 75 -8.02 10.09 5.32
C LEU A 75 -7.32 11.41 5.66
N GLU A 76 -7.63 12.02 6.81
CA GLU A 76 -6.94 13.23 7.26
C GLU A 76 -5.45 12.95 7.58
N ALA A 77 -5.11 11.80 8.17
CA ALA A 77 -3.72 11.40 8.39
C ALA A 77 -2.98 11.21 7.05
N VAL A 78 -3.60 10.54 6.08
CA VAL A 78 -3.06 10.42 4.71
C VAL A 78 -2.83 11.80 4.09
N ALA A 79 -3.81 12.70 4.18
CA ALA A 79 -3.68 14.06 3.65
C ALA A 79 -2.54 14.85 4.32
N ARG A 80 -2.30 14.66 5.63
CA ARG A 80 -1.17 15.28 6.35
C ARG A 80 0.17 14.75 5.84
N ILE A 81 0.28 13.45 5.59
CA ILE A 81 1.48 12.81 5.02
C ILE A 81 1.73 13.36 3.62
N VAL A 82 0.72 13.38 2.75
CA VAL A 82 0.82 13.92 1.38
C VAL A 82 1.31 15.38 1.38
N ARG A 83 0.76 16.22 2.26
CA ARG A 83 1.17 17.64 2.36
C ARG A 83 2.62 17.84 2.83
N ALA A 84 3.23 16.84 3.44
CA ALA A 84 4.57 16.94 4.02
C ALA A 84 5.70 16.67 3.03
N VAL A 85 5.39 16.11 1.85
CA VAL A 85 6.39 15.65 0.87
C VAL A 85 6.00 16.04 -0.56
N ASP A 86 6.98 16.05 -1.47
CA ASP A 86 6.76 16.34 -2.89
C ASP A 86 6.78 15.07 -3.76
N VAL A 87 7.07 13.91 -3.17
CA VAL A 87 7.04 12.61 -3.85
C VAL A 87 5.63 11.98 -3.81
N PRO A 88 5.29 11.11 -4.77
CA PRO A 88 4.02 10.40 -4.77
C PRO A 88 3.78 9.61 -3.47
N VAL A 89 2.55 9.63 -2.95
CA VAL A 89 2.14 8.86 -1.78
C VAL A 89 1.03 7.89 -2.18
N THR A 90 1.19 6.60 -1.80
CA THR A 90 0.15 5.57 -1.91
C THR A 90 -0.34 5.21 -0.52
N ALA A 91 -1.66 5.19 -0.33
CA ALA A 91 -2.28 4.96 0.98
C ALA A 91 -2.64 3.49 1.20
N ASP A 92 -2.38 2.99 2.39
CA ASP A 92 -2.90 1.71 2.84
C ASP A 92 -4.30 1.93 3.41
N MET A 93 -5.32 1.43 2.70
CA MET A 93 -6.72 1.71 2.98
C MET A 93 -7.52 0.45 3.37
N GLU A 94 -6.81 -0.57 3.84
CA GLU A 94 -7.39 -1.83 4.31
C GLU A 94 -8.43 -2.38 3.32
N ALA A 95 -9.62 -2.79 3.75
CA ALA A 95 -10.71 -3.24 2.85
C ALA A 95 -11.60 -2.08 2.35
N GLY A 96 -11.18 -0.81 2.52
CA GLY A 96 -11.91 0.37 2.02
C GLY A 96 -12.85 1.02 3.03
N TYR A 97 -12.80 0.64 4.30
CA TYR A 97 -13.55 1.26 5.40
C TYR A 97 -15.08 1.29 5.17
N GLY A 98 -15.61 0.27 4.48
CA GLY A 98 -17.04 0.17 4.20
C GLY A 98 -17.60 1.22 3.23
N LEU A 99 -16.75 2.02 2.60
CA LEU A 99 -17.16 2.98 1.59
C LEU A 99 -17.56 2.29 0.28
N ASP A 100 -18.55 2.82 -0.41
CA ASP A 100 -18.76 2.38 -1.79
C ASP A 100 -17.58 2.83 -2.68
N ALA A 101 -17.41 2.14 -3.82
CA ALA A 101 -16.23 2.30 -4.67
C ALA A 101 -16.04 3.74 -5.19
N LYS A 102 -17.14 4.45 -5.45
CA LYS A 102 -17.10 5.83 -5.94
C LYS A 102 -16.71 6.78 -4.82
N GLU A 103 -17.37 6.69 -3.67
CA GLU A 103 -17.04 7.51 -2.50
C GLU A 103 -15.59 7.26 -2.05
N PHE A 104 -15.15 5.99 -2.03
CA PHE A 104 -13.77 5.63 -1.75
C PHE A 104 -12.79 6.34 -2.67
N ALA A 105 -12.99 6.22 -3.98
CA ALA A 105 -12.10 6.82 -4.98
C ALA A 105 -12.06 8.35 -4.87
N GLU A 106 -13.22 9.00 -4.77
CA GLU A 106 -13.33 10.45 -4.66
C GLU A 106 -12.61 10.97 -3.40
N ARG A 107 -12.93 10.41 -2.23
CA ARG A 107 -12.34 10.85 -0.96
C ARG A 107 -10.85 10.59 -0.87
N LEU A 108 -10.36 9.48 -1.42
CA LEU A 108 -8.93 9.19 -1.43
C LEU A 108 -8.17 10.16 -2.35
N VAL A 109 -8.67 10.42 -3.56
CA VAL A 109 -8.08 11.39 -4.49
C VAL A 109 -8.05 12.80 -3.88
N GLU A 110 -9.07 13.20 -3.11
CA GLU A 110 -9.10 14.48 -2.40
C GLU A 110 -7.96 14.63 -1.38
N THR A 111 -7.44 13.55 -0.81
CA THR A 111 -6.26 13.60 0.07
C THR A 111 -4.98 14.00 -0.66
N GLY A 112 -4.94 13.83 -1.98
CA GLY A 112 -3.77 13.96 -2.83
C GLY A 112 -2.93 12.67 -2.95
N ALA A 113 -3.38 11.57 -2.36
CA ALA A 113 -2.76 10.25 -2.60
C ALA A 113 -3.01 9.81 -4.05
N VAL A 114 -2.00 9.17 -4.66
CA VAL A 114 -2.04 8.73 -6.07
C VAL A 114 -2.11 7.21 -6.22
N GLY A 115 -2.32 6.50 -5.13
CA GLY A 115 -2.50 5.06 -5.13
C GLY A 115 -3.04 4.55 -3.80
N CYS A 116 -3.45 3.30 -3.79
CA CYS A 116 -3.93 2.61 -2.60
C CYS A 116 -3.53 1.13 -2.57
N ASN A 117 -3.45 0.57 -1.36
CA ASN A 117 -3.69 -0.84 -1.13
C ASN A 117 -5.18 -1.03 -0.85
N LEU A 118 -5.74 -2.12 -1.37
CA LEU A 118 -7.07 -2.62 -1.03
C LEU A 118 -6.99 -4.12 -0.82
N GLU A 119 -7.29 -4.58 0.39
CA GLU A 119 -7.23 -5.97 0.78
C GLU A 119 -8.55 -6.70 0.57
N ASP A 120 -8.47 -8.02 0.47
CA ASP A 120 -9.59 -8.91 0.19
C ASP A 120 -10.03 -9.71 1.43
N SER A 121 -9.74 -9.20 2.62
CA SER A 121 -10.24 -9.77 3.88
C SER A 121 -11.01 -8.74 4.70
N LEU A 122 -11.98 -9.23 5.46
CA LEU A 122 -12.77 -8.47 6.41
C LEU A 122 -12.99 -9.36 7.63
N ASP A 123 -12.77 -8.84 8.84
CA ASP A 123 -12.90 -9.60 10.09
C ASP A 123 -12.15 -10.96 10.04
N ASP A 124 -10.90 -10.95 9.58
CA ASP A 124 -10.04 -12.12 9.40
C ASP A 124 -10.59 -13.19 8.44
N GLN A 125 -11.54 -12.84 7.60
CA GLN A 125 -12.16 -13.74 6.62
C GLN A 125 -11.96 -13.22 5.19
N LEU A 126 -11.60 -14.10 4.26
CA LEU A 126 -11.53 -13.73 2.84
C LEU A 126 -12.92 -13.39 2.31
N VAL A 127 -12.99 -12.26 1.64
CA VAL A 127 -14.15 -11.88 0.83
C VAL A 127 -14.20 -12.78 -0.41
N ASP A 128 -15.39 -13.04 -0.91
CA ASP A 128 -15.56 -13.73 -2.19
C ASP A 128 -14.75 -13.04 -3.30
N VAL A 129 -14.09 -13.84 -4.15
CA VAL A 129 -13.14 -13.32 -5.14
C VAL A 129 -13.80 -12.45 -6.20
N GLU A 130 -15.03 -12.81 -6.62
CA GLU A 130 -15.76 -12.05 -7.63
C GLU A 130 -16.25 -10.73 -7.03
N ARG A 131 -16.76 -10.76 -5.81
CA ARG A 131 -17.16 -9.55 -5.08
C ARG A 131 -16.00 -8.56 -4.92
N GLN A 132 -14.80 -9.04 -4.56
CA GLN A 132 -13.62 -8.18 -4.45
C GLN A 132 -13.17 -7.65 -5.82
N ALA A 133 -13.21 -8.49 -6.85
CA ALA A 133 -12.89 -8.08 -8.22
C ALA A 133 -13.88 -7.00 -8.72
N ASP A 134 -15.17 -7.15 -8.44
CA ASP A 134 -16.19 -6.14 -8.77
C ASP A 134 -15.93 -4.82 -8.06
N TYR A 135 -15.58 -4.86 -6.76
CA TYR A 135 -15.23 -3.65 -6.00
C TYR A 135 -14.00 -2.95 -6.60
N LEU A 136 -12.92 -3.69 -6.89
CA LEU A 136 -11.71 -3.14 -7.52
C LEU A 136 -12.01 -2.54 -8.90
N SER A 137 -12.85 -3.21 -9.70
CA SER A 137 -13.28 -2.72 -11.01
C SER A 137 -14.08 -1.43 -10.90
N ALA A 138 -14.97 -1.34 -9.91
CA ALA A 138 -15.74 -0.12 -9.65
C ALA A 138 -14.86 1.03 -9.15
N VAL A 139 -13.88 0.77 -8.27
CA VAL A 139 -12.86 1.77 -7.85
C VAL A 139 -12.06 2.24 -9.06
N ARG A 140 -11.63 1.33 -9.94
CA ARG A 140 -10.92 1.69 -11.18
C ARG A 140 -11.78 2.53 -12.09
N ALA A 141 -13.06 2.21 -12.25
CA ALA A 141 -13.98 2.97 -13.08
C ALA A 141 -14.18 4.40 -12.53
N ALA A 142 -14.28 4.54 -11.21
CA ALA A 142 -14.46 5.84 -10.56
C ALA A 142 -13.19 6.70 -10.57
N ALA A 143 -12.03 6.11 -10.25
CA ALA A 143 -10.76 6.85 -10.18
C ALA A 143 -10.09 7.04 -11.55
N GLY A 144 -10.42 6.23 -12.54
CA GLY A 144 -9.74 6.26 -13.83
C GLY A 144 -8.23 6.01 -13.68
N ALA A 145 -7.42 6.92 -14.21
CA ALA A 145 -5.96 6.87 -14.14
C ALA A 145 -5.38 7.57 -12.88
N ASP A 146 -6.20 8.20 -12.07
CA ASP A 146 -5.75 9.05 -10.97
C ASP A 146 -5.28 8.24 -9.73
N LEU A 147 -5.61 6.93 -9.67
CA LEU A 147 -5.12 6.03 -8.63
C LEU A 147 -4.37 4.82 -9.22
N VAL A 148 -3.27 4.45 -8.58
CA VAL A 148 -2.58 3.17 -8.75
C VAL A 148 -3.12 2.20 -7.71
N ILE A 149 -3.75 1.12 -8.15
CA ILE A 149 -4.38 0.13 -7.27
C ILE A 149 -3.42 -1.04 -7.05
N ASN A 150 -3.01 -1.23 -5.80
CA ASN A 150 -2.27 -2.40 -5.34
C ASN A 150 -3.25 -3.34 -4.63
N ALA A 151 -3.75 -4.34 -5.33
CA ALA A 151 -4.70 -5.29 -4.77
C ALA A 151 -3.99 -6.26 -3.82
N ARG A 152 -4.31 -6.18 -2.53
CA ARG A 152 -3.75 -7.05 -1.51
C ARG A 152 -4.56 -8.35 -1.48
N VAL A 153 -3.83 -9.47 -1.44
CA VAL A 153 -4.36 -10.83 -1.36
C VAL A 153 -3.97 -11.43 -0.02
N ASP A 154 -4.95 -11.69 0.83
CA ASP A 154 -4.78 -12.12 2.21
C ASP A 154 -4.84 -13.65 2.40
N SER A 155 -4.78 -14.42 1.31
CA SER A 155 -4.83 -15.89 1.37
C SER A 155 -3.85 -16.49 2.36
N PHE A 156 -2.61 -15.97 2.47
CA PHE A 156 -1.61 -16.51 3.39
C PHE A 156 -1.83 -16.10 4.86
N ILE A 157 -2.57 -15.03 5.12
CA ILE A 157 -2.97 -14.65 6.48
C ILE A 157 -4.09 -15.57 6.98
N THR A 158 -4.98 -15.97 6.07
CA THR A 158 -6.15 -16.81 6.37
C THR A 158 -5.91 -18.31 6.15
N ASN A 159 -4.64 -18.74 6.06
CA ASN A 159 -4.22 -20.13 5.81
C ASN A 159 -4.69 -20.71 4.46
N GLY A 160 -4.87 -19.85 3.46
CA GLY A 160 -5.19 -20.26 2.09
C GLY A 160 -4.00 -20.82 1.33
N SER A 161 -4.25 -21.32 0.13
CA SER A 161 -3.26 -21.96 -0.71
C SER A 161 -2.60 -21.00 -1.71
N VAL A 162 -1.45 -21.41 -2.27
CA VAL A 162 -0.78 -20.70 -3.37
C VAL A 162 -1.69 -20.60 -4.60
N ASP A 163 -2.42 -21.66 -4.92
CA ASP A 163 -3.34 -21.68 -6.06
C ASP A 163 -4.49 -20.69 -5.89
N GLU A 164 -5.01 -20.56 -4.67
CA GLU A 164 -6.01 -19.55 -4.34
C GLU A 164 -5.43 -18.13 -4.48
N ALA A 165 -4.24 -17.86 -3.95
CA ALA A 165 -3.59 -16.57 -4.09
C ALA A 165 -3.33 -16.20 -5.56
N VAL A 166 -2.95 -17.16 -6.41
CA VAL A 166 -2.80 -16.99 -7.85
C VAL A 166 -4.14 -16.67 -8.51
N ALA A 167 -5.20 -17.44 -8.17
CA ALA A 167 -6.53 -17.24 -8.76
C ALA A 167 -7.07 -15.82 -8.43
N ARG A 168 -6.97 -15.39 -7.17
CA ARG A 168 -7.35 -14.06 -6.70
C ARG A 168 -6.52 -12.98 -7.40
N GLY A 169 -5.18 -13.09 -7.39
CA GLY A 169 -4.30 -12.13 -8.03
C GLY A 169 -4.61 -11.93 -9.52
N ARG A 170 -4.87 -13.02 -10.25
CA ARG A 170 -5.32 -12.97 -11.66
C ARG A 170 -6.67 -12.27 -11.82
N ALA A 171 -7.63 -12.55 -10.95
CA ALA A 171 -8.94 -11.90 -10.98
C ALA A 171 -8.80 -10.38 -10.75
N TYR A 172 -8.01 -9.96 -9.78
CA TYR A 172 -7.79 -8.55 -9.44
C TYR A 172 -7.02 -7.80 -10.53
N ARG A 173 -6.07 -8.47 -11.19
CA ARG A 173 -5.41 -7.91 -12.38
C ARG A 173 -6.43 -7.64 -13.50
N ARG A 174 -7.33 -8.58 -13.78
CA ARG A 174 -8.41 -8.38 -14.78
C ARG A 174 -9.39 -7.29 -14.37
N ALA A 175 -9.61 -7.12 -13.08
CA ALA A 175 -10.44 -6.05 -12.51
C ALA A 175 -9.79 -4.64 -12.55
N GLY A 176 -8.53 -4.53 -13.01
CA GLY A 176 -7.86 -3.25 -13.20
C GLY A 176 -6.84 -2.90 -12.12
N ALA A 177 -6.42 -3.85 -11.26
CA ALA A 177 -5.29 -3.61 -10.36
C ALA A 177 -3.99 -3.42 -11.16
N ASP A 178 -3.20 -2.40 -10.78
CA ASP A 178 -1.89 -2.12 -11.36
C ASP A 178 -0.81 -3.06 -10.81
N CYS A 179 -0.97 -3.48 -9.56
CA CYS A 179 -0.06 -4.36 -8.83
C CYS A 179 -0.86 -5.33 -7.96
N VAL A 180 -0.29 -6.50 -7.66
CA VAL A 180 -0.88 -7.46 -6.72
C VAL A 180 0.05 -7.66 -5.55
N TYR A 181 -0.52 -7.75 -4.35
CA TYR A 181 0.23 -7.87 -3.11
C TYR A 181 -0.23 -9.10 -2.30
N PRO A 182 0.33 -10.30 -2.56
CA PRO A 182 0.10 -11.46 -1.71
C PRO A 182 0.88 -11.29 -0.40
N ILE A 183 0.24 -10.64 0.57
CA ILE A 183 0.87 -10.35 1.86
C ILE A 183 1.20 -11.64 2.61
N ALA A 184 2.27 -11.62 3.40
CA ALA A 184 2.75 -12.76 4.15
C ALA A 184 3.09 -14.02 3.32
N ALA A 185 3.22 -13.89 1.99
CA ALA A 185 3.61 -15.01 1.14
C ALA A 185 4.98 -15.57 1.58
N PRO A 186 5.13 -16.89 1.76
CA PRO A 186 6.40 -17.52 2.00
C PRO A 186 7.39 -17.25 0.84
N LEU A 187 8.69 -17.14 1.16
CA LEU A 187 9.71 -16.81 0.15
C LEU A 187 9.81 -17.85 -0.98
N ASP A 188 9.66 -19.12 -0.62
CA ASP A 188 9.77 -20.26 -1.54
C ASP A 188 8.65 -20.30 -2.59
N VAL A 189 7.53 -19.60 -2.37
CA VAL A 189 6.44 -19.52 -3.33
C VAL A 189 6.40 -18.19 -4.10
N LEU A 190 7.21 -17.19 -3.72
CA LEU A 190 7.15 -15.84 -4.27
C LEU A 190 7.42 -15.82 -5.79
N GLN A 191 8.41 -16.60 -6.25
CA GLN A 191 8.73 -16.72 -7.67
C GLN A 191 7.57 -17.32 -8.49
N ARG A 192 6.89 -18.31 -7.93
CA ARG A 192 5.70 -18.90 -8.53
C ARG A 192 4.56 -17.86 -8.61
N LEU A 193 4.31 -17.13 -7.52
CA LEU A 193 3.30 -16.06 -7.51
C LEU A 193 3.59 -14.99 -8.56
N ALA A 194 4.84 -14.53 -8.67
CA ALA A 194 5.24 -13.55 -9.67
C ALA A 194 5.00 -14.03 -11.10
N THR A 195 5.35 -15.31 -11.38
CA THR A 195 5.17 -15.92 -12.70
C THR A 195 3.69 -16.16 -13.02
N ASP A 196 2.95 -16.76 -12.09
CA ASP A 196 1.60 -17.24 -12.34
C ASP A 196 0.54 -16.15 -12.30
N ILE A 197 0.70 -15.11 -11.45
CA ILE A 197 -0.19 -13.94 -11.42
C ILE A 197 0.05 -13.06 -12.65
N GLY A 198 1.31 -12.84 -12.99
CA GLY A 198 1.75 -11.97 -14.08
C GLY A 198 1.60 -10.48 -13.78
N GLY A 199 2.53 -9.66 -14.28
CA GLY A 199 2.58 -8.22 -14.04
C GLY A 199 3.23 -7.85 -12.71
N PRO A 200 3.13 -6.58 -12.26
CA PRO A 200 3.77 -6.12 -11.05
C PRO A 200 3.30 -6.86 -9.80
N LEU A 201 4.27 -7.29 -8.98
CA LEU A 201 4.05 -7.98 -7.72
C LEU A 201 4.71 -7.23 -6.57
N ASN A 202 3.95 -6.96 -5.50
CA ASN A 202 4.47 -6.39 -4.27
C ASN A 202 4.88 -7.52 -3.30
N ALA A 203 6.11 -7.47 -2.81
CA ALA A 203 6.57 -8.31 -1.71
C ALA A 203 6.67 -7.50 -0.41
N HIS A 204 6.41 -8.17 0.72
CA HIS A 204 6.57 -7.59 2.05
C HIS A 204 8.00 -7.77 2.56
N ALA A 205 8.65 -6.67 2.92
CA ALA A 205 9.96 -6.67 3.58
C ALA A 205 9.84 -6.34 5.07
N LYS A 206 10.88 -6.72 5.82
CA LYS A 206 11.05 -6.39 7.24
C LYS A 206 12.48 -5.88 7.46
N PRO A 207 12.74 -4.98 8.43
CA PRO A 207 14.08 -4.44 8.67
C PRO A 207 15.17 -5.51 8.86
N ASN A 208 14.85 -6.61 9.52
CA ASN A 208 15.78 -7.72 9.79
C ASN A 208 15.43 -9.00 8.99
N GLY A 209 14.70 -8.85 7.89
CA GLY A 209 14.29 -9.94 7.01
C GLY A 209 15.13 -10.00 5.73
N PRO A 210 14.63 -10.71 4.70
CA PRO A 210 15.21 -10.71 3.38
C PRO A 210 15.38 -9.30 2.85
N THR A 211 16.50 -9.04 2.17
CA THR A 211 16.78 -7.74 1.59
C THR A 211 15.84 -7.46 0.39
N ALA A 212 15.76 -6.20 -0.01
CA ALA A 212 15.04 -5.85 -1.24
C ALA A 212 15.62 -6.63 -2.44
N ALA A 213 16.95 -6.81 -2.50
CA ALA A 213 17.59 -7.56 -3.58
C ALA A 213 17.16 -9.04 -3.62
N ASP A 214 17.02 -9.68 -2.45
CA ASP A 214 16.54 -11.07 -2.36
C ASP A 214 15.11 -11.20 -2.89
N LEU A 215 14.22 -10.27 -2.50
CA LEU A 215 12.82 -10.28 -2.95
C LEU A 215 12.69 -9.99 -4.46
N ILE A 216 13.54 -9.11 -4.98
CA ILE A 216 13.62 -8.80 -6.41
C ILE A 216 14.06 -10.04 -7.20
N ALA A 217 15.06 -10.76 -6.72
CA ALA A 217 15.54 -11.99 -7.36
C ALA A 217 14.43 -13.07 -7.46
N LEU A 218 13.43 -13.00 -6.58
CA LEU A 218 12.25 -13.86 -6.58
C LEU A 218 11.08 -13.29 -7.42
N GLY A 219 11.29 -12.19 -8.14
CA GLY A 219 10.31 -11.63 -9.09
C GLY A 219 9.45 -10.49 -8.55
N ALA A 220 9.70 -9.99 -7.34
CA ALA A 220 9.02 -8.79 -6.86
C ALA A 220 9.48 -7.55 -7.65
N THR A 221 8.53 -6.72 -8.05
CA THR A 221 8.77 -5.44 -8.73
C THR A 221 8.47 -4.24 -7.84
N ARG A 222 7.71 -4.47 -6.77
CA ARG A 222 7.42 -3.52 -5.70
C ARG A 222 7.73 -4.16 -4.36
N ILE A 223 8.30 -3.39 -3.44
CA ILE A 223 8.63 -3.85 -2.09
C ILE A 223 8.13 -2.80 -1.11
N SER A 224 7.39 -3.23 -0.10
CA SER A 224 6.91 -2.37 0.98
C SER A 224 7.11 -3.06 2.34
N TYR A 225 7.03 -2.28 3.43
CA TYR A 225 7.39 -2.72 4.78
C TYR A 225 6.17 -2.80 5.72
N GLY A 226 5.03 -2.29 5.30
CA GLY A 226 3.84 -2.25 6.15
C GLY A 226 4.12 -1.59 7.49
N THR A 227 3.64 -2.20 8.57
CA THR A 227 3.84 -1.73 9.95
C THR A 227 5.24 -2.04 10.50
N SER A 228 6.07 -2.79 9.78
CA SER A 228 7.37 -3.28 10.29
C SER A 228 8.36 -2.19 10.63
N LEU A 229 8.37 -1.07 9.88
CA LEU A 229 9.25 0.07 10.18
C LEU A 229 8.83 0.78 11.45
N HIS A 230 7.52 0.99 11.65
CA HIS A 230 6.99 1.59 12.87
C HIS A 230 7.29 0.71 14.08
N ASN A 231 7.06 -0.59 13.99
CA ASN A 231 7.39 -1.53 15.06
C ASN A 231 8.87 -1.47 15.42
N PHE A 232 9.75 -1.54 14.41
CA PHE A 232 11.20 -1.48 14.61
C PHE A 232 11.62 -0.20 15.33
N THR A 233 11.13 0.97 14.91
CA THR A 233 11.46 2.25 15.58
C THR A 233 10.93 2.32 17.01
N THR A 234 9.75 1.75 17.26
CA THR A 234 9.17 1.68 18.61
C THR A 234 9.98 0.75 19.51
N ASP A 235 10.49 -0.36 18.97
CA ASP A 235 11.33 -1.30 19.73
C ASP A 235 12.68 -0.66 20.09
N VAL A 236 13.32 0.07 19.15
CA VAL A 236 14.54 0.86 19.43
C VAL A 236 14.28 1.87 20.55
N LEU A 237 13.12 2.56 20.54
CA LEU A 237 12.77 3.48 21.62
C LEU A 237 12.63 2.75 22.97
N ARG A 238 11.98 1.59 23.00
CA ARG A 238 11.82 0.79 24.21
C ARG A 238 13.17 0.31 24.78
N GLU A 239 14.11 -0.03 23.92
CA GLU A 239 15.46 -0.43 24.32
C GLU A 239 16.25 0.75 24.92
N LEU A 240 16.08 1.96 24.37
CA LEU A 240 16.79 3.15 24.83
C LEU A 240 16.25 3.70 26.18
N LEU A 241 14.93 3.64 26.42
CA LEU A 241 14.31 4.28 27.59
C LEU A 241 14.88 3.85 28.95
N PRO A 242 15.24 2.55 29.19
CA PRO A 242 15.84 2.14 30.48
C PRO A 242 17.24 2.72 30.73
N GLU A 243 17.90 3.25 29.69
CA GLU A 243 19.27 3.79 29.76
C GLU A 243 19.27 5.33 30.02
N LEU A 244 18.10 5.98 29.99
CA LEU A 244 17.93 7.41 30.25
C LEU A 244 17.71 7.70 31.73
#